data_07c31fec0b92a2a264cf857f5d6b8bb1
#
_entry.id   07c31fec0b92a2a264cf857f5d6b8bb1
#
_cell.length_a   1.000
_cell.length_b   1.000
_cell.length_c   1.000
_cell.angle_alpha   90.00
_cell.angle_beta   90.00
_cell.angle_gamma   90.00
#
_symmetry.space_group_name_H-M   'P 1'
#
loop_
_entity.id
_entity.type
_entity.pdbx_description
1 polymer ?
#
loop_
_entity_poly.entity_id
_entity_poly.type
_entity_poly.pdbx_seq_one_letter_code
_entity_poly.pdbx_strand_id
1 'polypeptide(L)'
;MKLKVSLLSLAFVMCFLTQNKAQQTARVVRVKDGDTYVFKTGERSFTVRLNKIDAPELKQNGGYGAYQFVSSLIIGKIVEYDSTGKDKYGRVLVSAKLNGLRLDSIIIRNGWAWHYVYYDRETLLDTLMQEAISDKLGLWACGVSKVCPPSLWRGYNSRNRAKYCKGCKSIY
;
A
#
# COMPACT_ATOMS: atom_id res chain seq x y z
N MET A 1 -17.36 -7.83 63.95
CA MET A 1 -17.16 -8.61 62.71
C MET A 1 -16.46 -7.70 61.67
N LYS A 2 -15.13 -7.83 61.50
CA LYS A 2 -14.34 -6.92 60.65
C LYS A 2 -14.25 -7.60 59.22
N LEU A 3 -14.86 -6.96 58.23
CA LEU A 3 -14.84 -7.41 56.86
C LEU A 3 -13.39 -7.19 56.30
N LYS A 4 -12.67 -8.29 56.07
CA LYS A 4 -11.37 -8.25 55.36
C LYS A 4 -11.67 -8.19 53.85
N VAL A 5 -11.70 -6.99 53.30
CA VAL A 5 -11.73 -6.83 51.82
C VAL A 5 -10.34 -7.21 51.33
N SER A 6 -10.29 -8.28 50.54
CA SER A 6 -9.07 -8.85 49.99
C SER A 6 -8.46 -7.88 48.97
N LEU A 7 -7.20 -7.46 49.17
CA LEU A 7 -6.41 -6.65 48.26
C LEU A 7 -6.20 -7.31 46.87
N LEU A 8 -6.57 -8.58 46.71
CA LEU A 8 -6.48 -9.31 45.42
C LEU A 8 -7.53 -8.87 44.36
N SER A 9 -8.68 -8.27 44.80
CA SER A 9 -9.70 -7.86 43.85
C SER A 9 -9.38 -6.53 43.13
N LEU A 10 -8.50 -5.71 43.70
CA LEU A 10 -8.13 -4.40 43.12
C LEU A 10 -7.07 -4.53 42.03
N ALA A 11 -6.24 -5.57 42.04
CA ALA A 11 -5.21 -5.82 41.05
C ALA A 11 -5.78 -6.35 39.74
N PHE A 12 -6.96 -7.00 39.75
CA PHE A 12 -7.57 -7.59 38.54
C PHE A 12 -8.30 -6.55 37.67
N VAL A 13 -8.72 -5.42 38.23
CA VAL A 13 -9.39 -4.34 37.47
C VAL A 13 -8.40 -3.47 36.72
N MET A 14 -7.12 -3.46 37.09
CA MET A 14 -6.10 -2.59 36.47
C MET A 14 -5.48 -3.17 35.20
N CYS A 15 -5.79 -4.43 34.81
CA CYS A 15 -5.17 -5.12 33.68
C CYS A 15 -5.93 -4.97 32.35
N PHE A 16 -7.06 -4.23 32.31
CA PHE A 16 -7.88 -4.06 31.12
C PHE A 16 -7.82 -2.65 30.49
N LEU A 17 -6.88 -1.81 30.89
CA LEU A 17 -6.59 -0.59 30.14
C LEU A 17 -5.65 -0.95 28.97
N THR A 18 -6.09 -1.79 28.05
CA THR A 18 -5.49 -1.85 26.74
C THR A 18 -5.61 -0.45 26.13
N GLN A 19 -4.49 0.25 26.01
CA GLN A 19 -4.42 1.48 25.26
C GLN A 19 -4.84 1.18 23.82
N ASN A 20 -6.11 1.37 23.51
CA ASN A 20 -6.57 1.43 22.13
C ASN A 20 -5.85 2.63 21.51
N LYS A 21 -4.72 2.37 20.83
CA LYS A 21 -4.08 3.38 19.99
C LYS A 21 -5.14 3.83 18.98
N ALA A 22 -5.58 5.09 19.14
CA ALA A 22 -6.60 5.63 18.24
C ALA A 22 -6.13 5.47 16.80
N GLN A 23 -6.91 4.78 15.99
CA GLN A 23 -6.64 4.56 14.56
C GLN A 23 -6.53 5.91 13.88
N GLN A 24 -5.39 6.18 13.23
CA GLN A 24 -5.20 7.43 12.51
C GLN A 24 -6.02 7.42 11.21
N THR A 25 -6.67 8.55 10.91
CA THR A 25 -7.43 8.72 9.66
C THR A 25 -6.95 9.95 8.90
N ALA A 26 -7.06 9.89 7.57
CA ALA A 26 -6.74 11.02 6.69
C ALA A 26 -7.61 11.01 5.43
N ARG A 27 -7.85 12.17 4.87
CA ARG A 27 -8.45 12.29 3.53
C ARG A 27 -7.36 12.18 2.47
N VAL A 28 -7.59 11.37 1.44
CA VAL A 28 -6.71 11.31 0.27
C VAL A 28 -7.05 12.50 -0.65
N VAL A 29 -6.13 13.46 -0.75
CA VAL A 29 -6.35 14.68 -1.55
C VAL A 29 -5.66 14.63 -2.91
N ARG A 30 -4.70 13.72 -3.08
CA ARG A 30 -4.00 13.52 -4.35
C ARG A 30 -3.42 12.12 -4.43
N VAL A 31 -3.51 11.50 -5.61
CA VAL A 31 -2.75 10.31 -6.00
C VAL A 31 -1.60 10.76 -6.89
N LYS A 32 -0.37 10.30 -6.66
CA LYS A 32 0.81 10.61 -7.48
C LYS A 32 1.11 9.47 -8.45
N ASP A 33 0.99 8.24 -7.98
CA ASP A 33 1.17 6.99 -8.71
C ASP A 33 0.43 5.86 -7.98
N GLY A 34 0.68 4.59 -8.34
CA GLY A 34 -0.04 3.44 -7.78
C GLY A 34 0.24 3.17 -6.29
N ASP A 35 1.29 3.73 -5.69
CA ASP A 35 1.66 3.49 -4.28
C ASP A 35 1.97 4.76 -3.48
N THR A 36 1.90 5.94 -4.10
CA THR A 36 2.28 7.23 -3.48
C THR A 36 1.14 8.23 -3.52
N TYR A 37 0.74 8.75 -2.37
CA TYR A 37 -0.43 9.62 -2.21
C TYR A 37 -0.10 10.87 -1.39
N VAL A 38 -1.03 11.84 -1.38
CA VAL A 38 -1.04 12.96 -0.44
C VAL A 38 -2.24 12.79 0.48
N PHE A 39 -1.96 12.67 1.77
CA PHE A 39 -2.94 12.63 2.84
C PHE A 39 -3.11 14.02 3.44
N LYS A 40 -4.34 14.37 3.81
CA LYS A 40 -4.67 15.59 4.57
C LYS A 40 -5.36 15.21 5.89
N THR A 41 -4.84 15.74 7.01
CA THR A 41 -5.43 15.64 8.34
C THR A 41 -5.52 17.05 8.93
N GLY A 42 -6.74 17.56 9.15
CA GLY A 42 -6.93 18.98 9.44
C GLY A 42 -6.36 19.85 8.32
N GLU A 43 -5.54 20.85 8.69
CA GLU A 43 -4.88 21.72 7.70
C GLU A 43 -3.55 21.17 7.15
N ARG A 44 -3.04 20.08 7.73
CA ARG A 44 -1.74 19.50 7.35
C ARG A 44 -1.88 18.50 6.22
N SER A 45 -1.09 18.68 5.16
CA SER A 45 -0.92 17.70 4.08
C SER A 45 0.49 17.11 4.08
N PHE A 46 0.60 15.82 3.78
CA PHE A 46 1.89 15.12 3.72
C PHE A 46 1.86 13.97 2.70
N THR A 47 3.03 13.69 2.13
CA THR A 47 3.16 12.60 1.16
C THR A 47 3.38 11.27 1.90
N VAL A 48 2.62 10.25 1.51
CA VAL A 48 2.74 8.89 2.02
C VAL A 48 3.10 7.92 0.90
N ARG A 49 3.72 6.79 1.27
CA ARG A 49 3.95 5.64 0.39
C ARG A 49 3.49 4.36 1.10
N LEU A 50 2.74 3.53 0.39
CA LEU A 50 2.44 2.18 0.87
C LEU A 50 3.74 1.37 0.97
N ASN A 51 4.01 0.78 2.13
CA ASN A 51 5.32 0.21 2.44
C ASN A 51 5.54 -1.22 1.93
N LYS A 52 4.47 -1.97 1.62
CA LYS A 52 4.51 -3.39 1.28
C LYS A 52 4.41 -3.69 -0.21
N ILE A 53 4.17 -2.67 -1.03
CA ILE A 53 4.00 -2.82 -2.48
C ILE A 53 4.95 -1.91 -3.25
N ASP A 54 5.19 -2.24 -4.52
CA ASP A 54 5.95 -1.42 -5.46
C ASP A 54 5.14 -1.33 -6.77
N ALA A 55 4.52 -0.18 -7.01
CA ALA A 55 3.73 0.07 -8.20
C ALA A 55 4.62 0.64 -9.33
N PRO A 56 4.22 0.49 -10.61
CA PRO A 56 4.95 1.10 -11.71
C PRO A 56 4.99 2.62 -11.57
N GLU A 57 6.13 3.20 -11.93
CA GLU A 57 6.27 4.65 -12.05
C GLU A 57 5.26 5.19 -13.08
N LEU A 58 4.73 6.40 -12.89
CA LEU A 58 3.66 6.96 -13.75
C LEU A 58 4.00 6.91 -15.26
N LYS A 59 5.29 7.10 -15.62
CA LYS A 59 5.78 7.03 -17.01
C LYS A 59 6.20 5.62 -17.45
N GLN A 60 6.13 4.66 -16.56
CA GLN A 60 6.39 3.26 -16.87
C GLN A 60 5.16 2.64 -17.53
N ASN A 61 5.37 1.65 -18.39
CA ASN A 61 4.25 0.88 -18.94
C ASN A 61 3.41 0.27 -17.82
N GLY A 62 2.09 0.49 -17.86
CA GLY A 62 1.14 0.13 -16.82
C GLY A 62 1.05 1.13 -15.66
N GLY A 63 1.96 2.13 -15.58
CA GLY A 63 1.95 3.11 -14.48
C GLY A 63 0.73 4.01 -14.49
N TYR A 64 0.30 4.45 -15.67
CA TYR A 64 -0.92 5.25 -15.79
C TYR A 64 -2.17 4.43 -15.43
N GLY A 65 -2.24 3.15 -15.83
CA GLY A 65 -3.33 2.25 -15.44
C GLY A 65 -3.40 2.04 -13.92
N ALA A 66 -2.26 1.82 -13.25
CA ALA A 66 -2.18 1.74 -11.81
C ALA A 66 -2.65 3.04 -11.13
N TYR A 67 -2.19 4.19 -11.64
CA TYR A 67 -2.64 5.51 -11.19
C TYR A 67 -4.15 5.69 -11.34
N GLN A 68 -4.73 5.36 -12.50
CA GLN A 68 -6.18 5.49 -12.74
C GLN A 68 -6.97 4.57 -11.79
N PHE A 69 -6.58 3.31 -11.66
CA PHE A 69 -7.22 2.36 -10.76
C PHE A 69 -7.25 2.88 -9.33
N VAL A 70 -6.08 3.27 -8.80
CA VAL A 70 -5.98 3.76 -7.42
C VAL A 70 -6.71 5.10 -7.26
N SER A 71 -6.63 6.01 -8.22
CA SER A 71 -7.35 7.29 -8.18
C SER A 71 -8.87 7.08 -8.08
N SER A 72 -9.43 6.19 -8.89
CA SER A 72 -10.87 5.88 -8.83
C SER A 72 -11.29 5.27 -7.50
N LEU A 73 -10.37 4.54 -6.86
CA LEU A 73 -10.63 3.86 -5.60
C LEU A 73 -10.62 4.80 -4.39
N ILE A 74 -9.61 5.69 -4.28
CA ILE A 74 -9.30 6.38 -3.02
C ILE A 74 -9.37 7.91 -3.05
N ILE A 75 -9.39 8.57 -4.22
CA ILE A 75 -9.39 10.04 -4.26
C ILE A 75 -10.59 10.62 -3.52
N GLY A 76 -10.35 11.59 -2.64
CA GLY A 76 -11.38 12.23 -1.82
C GLY A 76 -11.91 11.37 -0.66
N LYS A 77 -11.53 10.09 -0.57
CA LYS A 77 -11.97 9.18 0.51
C LYS A 77 -11.17 9.43 1.79
N ILE A 78 -11.76 9.03 2.92
CA ILE A 78 -11.08 8.92 4.20
C ILE A 78 -10.56 7.49 4.33
N VAL A 79 -9.28 7.37 4.65
CA VAL A 79 -8.60 6.10 4.89
C VAL A 79 -8.08 6.04 6.32
N GLU A 80 -8.08 4.86 6.88
CA GLU A 80 -7.37 4.54 8.13
C GLU A 80 -5.93 4.22 7.78
N TYR A 81 -4.95 4.63 8.61
CA TYR A 81 -3.56 4.31 8.35
C TYR A 81 -2.73 4.17 9.62
N ASP A 82 -1.67 3.36 9.51
CA ASP A 82 -0.59 3.25 10.49
C ASP A 82 0.72 3.64 9.82
N SER A 83 1.51 4.49 10.51
CA SER A 83 2.82 4.92 10.04
C SER A 83 3.90 4.01 10.61
N THR A 84 4.83 3.56 9.76
CA THR A 84 5.98 2.72 10.14
C THR A 84 7.31 3.49 10.08
N GLY A 85 7.30 4.77 9.68
CA GLY A 85 8.50 5.59 9.57
C GLY A 85 8.49 6.51 8.36
N LYS A 86 9.68 6.94 7.93
CA LYS A 86 9.87 7.73 6.70
C LYS A 86 10.96 7.12 5.83
N ASP A 87 10.82 7.26 4.53
CA ASP A 87 11.88 6.89 3.61
C ASP A 87 12.91 8.03 3.43
N LYS A 88 13.96 7.76 2.66
CA LYS A 88 15.03 8.72 2.36
C LYS A 88 14.59 9.97 1.59
N TYR A 89 13.37 9.96 1.03
CA TYR A 89 12.76 11.10 0.33
C TYR A 89 11.80 11.88 1.22
N GLY A 90 11.68 11.52 2.50
CA GLY A 90 10.79 12.18 3.48
C GLY A 90 9.32 11.76 3.38
N ARG A 91 8.96 10.77 2.53
CA ARG A 91 7.60 10.23 2.47
C ARG A 91 7.33 9.39 3.72
N VAL A 92 6.15 9.53 4.29
CA VAL A 92 5.72 8.69 5.42
C VAL A 92 5.36 7.31 4.88
N LEU A 93 6.02 6.27 5.40
CA LEU A 93 5.70 4.88 5.07
C LEU A 93 4.46 4.45 5.85
N VAL A 94 3.45 3.94 5.14
CA VAL A 94 2.16 3.59 5.76
C VAL A 94 1.64 2.24 5.30
N SER A 95 0.90 1.59 6.21
CA SER A 95 -0.14 0.63 5.87
C SER A 95 -1.47 1.35 5.93
N ALA A 96 -2.35 1.18 4.95
CA ALA A 96 -3.61 1.91 4.89
C ALA A 96 -4.79 0.99 4.54
N LYS A 97 -5.98 1.37 5.06
CA LYS A 97 -7.25 0.67 4.82
C LYS A 97 -8.32 1.63 4.31
N LEU A 98 -9.17 1.14 3.43
CA LEU A 98 -10.39 1.80 3.00
C LEU A 98 -11.57 0.91 3.41
N ASN A 99 -12.47 1.43 4.26
CA ASN A 99 -13.61 0.67 4.78
C ASN A 99 -13.20 -0.68 5.41
N GLY A 100 -12.11 -0.69 6.19
CA GLY A 100 -11.56 -1.88 6.83
C GLY A 100 -10.72 -2.79 5.92
N LEU A 101 -10.74 -2.62 4.60
CA LEU A 101 -9.99 -3.43 3.63
C LEU A 101 -8.61 -2.82 3.36
N ARG A 102 -7.58 -3.65 3.36
CA ARG A 102 -6.19 -3.22 3.10
C ARG A 102 -6.02 -2.75 1.66
N LEU A 103 -5.48 -1.54 1.48
CA LEU A 103 -5.23 -0.98 0.14
C LEU A 103 -4.16 -1.76 -0.64
N ASP A 104 -3.08 -2.19 0.03
CA ASP A 104 -2.04 -3.02 -0.60
C ASP A 104 -2.62 -4.31 -1.18
N SER A 105 -3.48 -5.00 -0.43
CA SER A 105 -4.15 -6.23 -0.87
C SER A 105 -5.07 -5.98 -2.06
N ILE A 106 -5.86 -4.91 -2.04
CA ILE A 106 -6.75 -4.53 -3.15
C ILE A 106 -5.92 -4.26 -4.42
N ILE A 107 -4.85 -3.48 -4.31
CA ILE A 107 -4.03 -3.06 -5.45
C ILE A 107 -3.30 -4.27 -6.07
N ILE A 108 -2.70 -5.13 -5.24
CA ILE A 108 -2.02 -6.35 -5.70
C ILE A 108 -3.01 -7.32 -6.34
N ARG A 109 -4.16 -7.60 -5.70
CA ARG A 109 -5.14 -8.57 -6.21
C ARG A 109 -5.71 -8.14 -7.57
N ASN A 110 -5.76 -6.84 -7.84
CA ASN A 110 -6.17 -6.31 -9.15
C ASN A 110 -5.00 -6.15 -10.14
N GLY A 111 -3.81 -6.62 -9.78
CA GLY A 111 -2.65 -6.69 -10.68
C GLY A 111 -1.95 -5.35 -10.92
N TRP A 112 -2.08 -4.34 -10.04
CA TRP A 112 -1.52 -3.01 -10.26
C TRP A 112 -0.23 -2.70 -9.50
N ALA A 113 0.30 -3.66 -8.72
CA ALA A 113 1.59 -3.55 -8.06
C ALA A 113 2.24 -4.92 -7.84
N TRP A 114 3.55 -4.91 -7.57
CA TRP A 114 4.29 -6.05 -7.06
C TRP A 114 4.23 -6.06 -5.54
N HIS A 115 4.22 -7.25 -4.92
CA HIS A 115 4.56 -7.40 -3.51
C HIS A 115 6.05 -7.08 -3.33
N TYR A 116 6.38 -6.21 -2.36
CA TYR A 116 7.75 -5.78 -2.12
C TYR A 116 8.40 -6.63 -1.01
N VAL A 117 8.74 -7.87 -1.34
CA VAL A 117 9.24 -8.90 -0.42
C VAL A 117 10.48 -8.50 0.39
N TYR A 118 11.22 -7.48 -0.03
CA TYR A 118 12.38 -6.99 0.71
C TYR A 118 11.99 -6.40 2.07
N TYR A 119 10.83 -5.75 2.16
CA TYR A 119 10.33 -5.13 3.38
C TYR A 119 9.21 -5.92 4.06
N ASP A 120 8.66 -6.90 3.37
CA ASP A 120 7.54 -7.69 3.89
C ASP A 120 7.61 -9.13 3.38
N ARG A 121 7.46 -10.08 4.30
CA ARG A 121 7.45 -11.51 3.99
C ARG A 121 6.06 -12.13 4.18
N GLU A 122 5.03 -11.31 4.11
CA GLU A 122 3.66 -11.75 4.31
C GLU A 122 3.20 -12.61 3.12
N THR A 123 2.90 -13.88 3.39
CA THR A 123 2.47 -14.84 2.36
C THR A 123 1.16 -14.45 1.68
N LEU A 124 0.28 -13.72 2.37
CA LEU A 124 -0.98 -13.25 1.80
C LEU A 124 -0.77 -12.40 0.54
N LEU A 125 0.15 -11.42 0.58
CA LEU A 125 0.39 -10.53 -0.57
C LEU A 125 1.01 -11.28 -1.74
N ASP A 126 1.88 -12.27 -1.47
CA ASP A 126 2.40 -13.16 -2.51
C ASP A 126 1.28 -13.97 -3.16
N THR A 127 0.40 -14.56 -2.36
CA THR A 127 -0.76 -15.34 -2.86
C THR A 127 -1.65 -14.47 -3.75
N LEU A 128 -2.02 -13.27 -3.29
CA LEU A 128 -2.83 -12.33 -4.06
C LEU A 128 -2.16 -11.89 -5.38
N MET A 129 -0.82 -11.76 -5.38
CA MET A 129 -0.07 -11.45 -6.59
C MET A 129 -0.09 -12.63 -7.57
N GLN A 130 0.10 -13.87 -7.11
CA GLN A 130 0.01 -15.06 -7.96
C GLN A 130 -1.39 -15.25 -8.55
N GLU A 131 -2.44 -14.99 -7.77
CA GLU A 131 -3.81 -15.00 -8.26
C GLU A 131 -4.02 -13.95 -9.37
N ALA A 132 -3.55 -12.70 -9.17
CA ALA A 132 -3.63 -11.65 -10.18
C ALA A 132 -2.87 -12.01 -11.47
N ILE A 133 -1.71 -12.67 -11.35
CA ILE A 133 -0.94 -13.18 -12.47
C ILE A 133 -1.71 -14.28 -13.23
N SER A 134 -2.26 -15.25 -12.52
CA SER A 134 -3.05 -16.35 -13.08
C SER A 134 -4.27 -15.83 -13.82
N ASP A 135 -4.96 -14.86 -13.24
CA ASP A 135 -6.16 -14.22 -13.79
C ASP A 135 -5.84 -13.18 -14.89
N LYS A 136 -4.54 -12.93 -15.17
CA LYS A 136 -4.06 -11.95 -16.14
C LYS A 136 -4.60 -10.54 -15.92
N LEU A 137 -4.69 -10.10 -14.65
CA LEU A 137 -5.24 -8.80 -14.30
C LEU A 137 -4.17 -7.68 -14.40
N GLY A 138 -4.63 -6.48 -14.71
CA GLY A 138 -3.80 -5.27 -14.70
C GLY A 138 -2.50 -5.45 -15.49
N LEU A 139 -1.37 -5.28 -14.84
CA LEU A 139 -0.02 -5.42 -15.42
C LEU A 139 0.22 -6.80 -16.06
N TRP A 140 -0.45 -7.83 -15.58
CA TRP A 140 -0.23 -9.22 -15.97
C TRP A 140 -0.99 -9.66 -17.23
N ALA A 141 -1.78 -8.77 -17.83
CA ALA A 141 -2.65 -9.08 -18.98
C ALA A 141 -1.93 -9.75 -20.17
N CYS A 142 -0.64 -9.46 -20.38
CA CYS A 142 0.17 -10.07 -21.43
C CYS A 142 1.21 -11.08 -20.92
N GLY A 143 1.11 -11.50 -19.66
CA GLY A 143 2.03 -12.41 -18.99
C GLY A 143 3.24 -11.71 -18.37
N VAL A 144 3.82 -12.36 -17.35
CA VAL A 144 4.89 -11.81 -16.50
C VAL A 144 6.15 -11.40 -17.27
N SER A 145 6.51 -12.10 -18.33
CA SER A 145 7.72 -11.80 -19.13
C SER A 145 7.67 -10.46 -19.88
N LYS A 146 6.49 -9.84 -19.96
CA LYS A 146 6.29 -8.55 -20.64
C LYS A 146 6.32 -7.37 -19.68
N VAL A 147 6.33 -7.63 -18.38
CA VAL A 147 6.21 -6.60 -17.35
C VAL A 147 7.57 -6.32 -16.71
N CYS A 148 7.97 -5.06 -16.71
CA CYS A 148 9.22 -4.61 -16.12
C CYS A 148 8.98 -4.21 -14.65
N PRO A 149 9.66 -4.83 -13.67
CA PRO A 149 9.56 -4.40 -12.29
C PRO A 149 10.02 -2.94 -12.10
N PRO A 150 9.39 -2.16 -11.20
CA PRO A 150 9.74 -0.75 -10.97
C PRO A 150 11.21 -0.55 -10.58
N SER A 151 11.79 -1.48 -9.82
CA SER A 151 13.20 -1.46 -9.44
C SER A 151 14.14 -1.49 -10.66
N LEU A 152 13.87 -2.34 -11.64
CA LEU A 152 14.62 -2.39 -12.90
C LEU A 152 14.39 -1.13 -13.75
N TRP A 153 13.15 -0.65 -13.82
CA TRP A 153 12.83 0.59 -14.52
C TRP A 153 13.64 1.76 -13.96
N ARG A 154 13.72 1.90 -12.63
CA ARG A 154 14.51 2.96 -11.98
C ARG A 154 16.01 2.82 -12.25
N GLY A 155 16.53 1.60 -12.31
CA GLY A 155 17.96 1.31 -12.57
C GLY A 155 18.37 1.45 -14.04
N TYR A 156 17.43 1.36 -14.99
CA TYR A 156 17.75 1.38 -16.42
C TYR A 156 17.82 2.79 -16.98
N ASN A 157 18.78 3.03 -17.89
CA ASN A 157 18.78 4.20 -18.75
C ASN A 157 17.68 4.11 -19.82
N SER A 158 17.44 5.18 -20.60
CA SER A 158 16.37 5.26 -21.59
C SER A 158 16.45 4.16 -22.65
N ARG A 159 17.66 3.81 -23.12
CA ARG A 159 17.88 2.73 -24.11
C ARG A 159 17.48 1.37 -23.54
N ASN A 160 17.89 1.07 -22.32
CA ASN A 160 17.54 -0.21 -21.67
C ASN A 160 16.04 -0.28 -21.33
N ARG A 161 15.42 0.82 -20.90
CA ARG A 161 13.96 0.87 -20.72
C ARG A 161 13.23 0.54 -22.02
N ALA A 162 13.62 1.16 -23.13
CA ALA A 162 13.01 0.89 -24.45
C ALA A 162 13.22 -0.55 -24.92
N LYS A 163 14.35 -1.18 -24.56
CA LYS A 163 14.67 -2.55 -24.95
C LYS A 163 13.96 -3.59 -24.08
N TYR A 164 13.99 -3.43 -22.76
CA TYR A 164 13.61 -4.49 -21.81
C TYR A 164 12.27 -4.25 -21.12
N CYS A 165 11.76 -3.01 -21.07
CA CYS A 165 10.54 -2.63 -20.37
C CYS A 165 9.42 -2.23 -21.34
N LYS A 166 9.20 -3.02 -22.39
CA LYS A 166 8.21 -2.70 -23.43
C LYS A 166 6.76 -2.77 -22.93
N GLY A 167 6.51 -3.62 -21.94
CA GLY A 167 5.18 -3.82 -21.37
C GLY A 167 4.14 -4.39 -22.33
N CYS A 168 2.91 -4.35 -21.91
CA CYS A 168 1.74 -4.79 -22.62
C CYS A 168 1.03 -3.61 -23.30
N LYS A 169 0.84 -3.63 -24.60
CA LYS A 169 0.16 -2.56 -25.34
C LYS A 169 -1.35 -2.46 -25.04
N SER A 170 -1.93 -3.48 -24.43
CA SER A 170 -3.37 -3.56 -24.16
C SER A 170 -3.81 -3.00 -22.80
N ILE A 171 -2.88 -2.37 -22.03
CA ILE A 171 -3.15 -1.83 -20.69
C ILE A 171 -3.45 -0.32 -20.70
N TYR A 172 -3.65 0.26 -21.88
CA TYR A 172 -3.97 1.69 -22.07
C TYR A 172 -5.38 1.86 -22.61
#